data_4424fecd2f5e36a1d6fb37c88185c868
#
_entry.id   4424fecd2f5e36a1d6fb37c88185c868
#
_cell.length_a   1.000
_cell.length_b   1.000
_cell.length_c   1.000
_cell.angle_alpha   90.00
_cell.angle_beta   90.00
_cell.angle_gamma   90.00
#
_symmetry.space_group_name_H-M   'P 1'
#
loop_
_entity.id
_entity.type
_entity.pdbx_description
1 polymer ?
#
loop_
_entity_poly.entity_id
_entity_poly.type
_entity_poly.pdbx_seq_one_letter_code
_entity_poly.pdbx_strand_id
1 'polypeptide(L)'
;MKKVLAIIMALTMLLGSAAMAESTTPTIEEMSAALIEAAKALPKSENLYFDDGLEITGMGVHYNNYPTEFDGCYYFMAIQAMTGAKFNIDWRVEDNYATQVSTILASRKLPDIMQAGAYGVMNLVSEGAVVALDDYLDLIPDIVAAVGEDR
;
A
#
# COMPACT_ATOMS: atom_id res chain seq x y z
N MET A 1 13.24 2.96 -14.18
CA MET A 1 12.58 2.39 -15.36
C MET A 1 13.42 1.35 -16.09
N LYS A 2 14.69 1.60 -16.46
CA LYS A 2 15.53 0.61 -17.18
C LYS A 2 15.80 -0.69 -16.41
N LYS A 3 15.93 -0.64 -15.07
CA LYS A 3 16.18 -1.83 -14.22
C LYS A 3 14.94 -2.71 -14.02
N VAL A 4 13.74 -2.11 -13.97
CA VAL A 4 12.46 -2.84 -13.87
C VAL A 4 12.16 -3.57 -15.18
N LEU A 5 12.47 -2.94 -16.32
CA LEU A 5 12.33 -3.56 -17.63
C LEU A 5 13.28 -4.76 -17.80
N ALA A 6 14.49 -4.68 -17.21
CA ALA A 6 15.46 -5.76 -17.24
C ALA A 6 15.01 -6.98 -16.40
N ILE A 7 14.32 -6.77 -15.28
CA ILE A 7 13.77 -7.85 -14.44
C ILE A 7 12.61 -8.53 -15.16
N ILE A 8 11.75 -7.77 -15.82
CA ILE A 8 10.65 -8.35 -16.63
C ILE A 8 11.21 -9.14 -17.82
N MET A 9 12.26 -8.63 -18.49
CA MET A 9 12.92 -9.38 -19.58
C MET A 9 13.70 -10.61 -19.09
N ALA A 10 14.31 -10.57 -17.90
CA ALA A 10 14.98 -11.73 -17.33
C ALA A 10 13.97 -12.83 -16.95
N LEU A 11 12.80 -12.46 -16.46
CA LEU A 11 11.72 -13.41 -16.16
C LEU A 11 11.17 -14.09 -17.43
N THR A 12 11.08 -13.36 -18.55
CA THR A 12 10.66 -13.92 -19.84
C THR A 12 11.74 -14.80 -20.49
N MET A 13 13.03 -14.56 -20.23
CA MET A 13 14.11 -15.41 -20.75
C MET A 13 14.32 -16.69 -19.93
N LEU A 14 13.97 -16.72 -18.65
CA LEU A 14 14.01 -17.95 -17.83
C LEU A 14 12.92 -18.96 -18.24
N LEU A 15 11.83 -18.49 -18.82
CA LEU A 15 10.75 -19.31 -19.35
C LEU A 15 11.03 -19.87 -20.76
N GLY A 16 12.08 -19.40 -21.40
CA GLY A 16 12.40 -19.72 -22.80
C GLY A 16 13.36 -20.92 -23.05
N SER A 17 13.91 -21.54 -22.00
CA SER A 17 14.93 -22.59 -22.14
C SER A 17 14.51 -23.98 -21.63
N ALA A 18 13.25 -24.19 -21.27
CA ALA A 18 12.72 -25.54 -21.03
C ALA A 18 12.08 -26.08 -22.29
N ALA A 19 12.69 -27.11 -22.85
CA ALA A 19 12.23 -27.87 -24.01
C ALA A 19 10.74 -28.23 -23.87
N MET A 20 9.98 -28.00 -24.97
CA MET A 20 8.74 -28.67 -25.37
C MET A 20 8.02 -29.50 -24.26
N ALA A 21 7.80 -28.92 -23.10
CA ALA A 21 6.80 -29.39 -22.17
C ALA A 21 5.51 -28.58 -22.43
N GLU A 22 4.38 -29.26 -22.41
CA GLU A 22 3.04 -28.66 -22.58
C GLU A 22 2.98 -27.30 -21.92
N SER A 23 2.67 -26.27 -22.69
CA SER A 23 2.48 -24.89 -22.21
C SER A 23 1.24 -24.86 -21.32
N THR A 24 1.37 -25.32 -20.10
CA THR A 24 0.35 -25.10 -19.08
C THR A 24 0.41 -23.64 -18.70
N THR A 25 -0.63 -22.90 -19.05
CA THR A 25 -0.81 -21.53 -18.54
C THR A 25 -0.76 -21.60 -17.01
N PRO A 26 0.12 -20.83 -16.34
CA PRO A 26 0.22 -20.89 -14.89
C PRO A 26 -1.11 -20.54 -14.26
N THR A 27 -1.43 -21.20 -13.18
CA THR A 27 -2.64 -20.92 -12.40
C THR A 27 -2.54 -19.54 -11.74
N ILE A 28 -3.67 -18.97 -11.35
CA ILE A 28 -3.71 -17.69 -10.62
C ILE A 28 -2.88 -17.80 -9.33
N GLU A 29 -2.93 -18.93 -8.67
CA GLU A 29 -2.17 -19.19 -7.43
C GLU A 29 -0.65 -19.19 -7.68
N GLU A 30 -0.18 -19.84 -8.73
CA GLU A 30 1.24 -19.84 -9.12
C GLU A 30 1.71 -18.43 -9.51
N MET A 31 0.89 -17.68 -10.25
CA MET A 31 1.21 -16.29 -10.59
C MET A 31 1.26 -15.40 -9.36
N SER A 32 0.31 -15.56 -8.43
CA SER A 32 0.29 -14.81 -7.17
C SER A 32 1.52 -15.10 -6.31
N ALA A 33 1.90 -16.38 -6.18
CA ALA A 33 3.09 -16.77 -5.43
C ALA A 33 4.37 -16.17 -6.05
N ALA A 34 4.49 -16.21 -7.39
CA ALA A 34 5.63 -15.61 -8.08
C ALA A 34 5.71 -14.09 -7.90
N LEU A 35 4.56 -13.40 -7.90
CA LEU A 35 4.50 -11.95 -7.64
C LEU A 35 4.89 -11.62 -6.20
N ILE A 36 4.48 -12.42 -5.23
CA ILE A 36 4.83 -12.26 -3.82
C ILE A 36 6.36 -12.37 -3.63
N GLU A 37 6.98 -13.40 -4.22
CA GLU A 37 8.43 -13.56 -4.14
C GLU A 37 9.17 -12.42 -4.88
N ALA A 38 8.66 -11.96 -6.01
CA ALA A 38 9.19 -10.80 -6.71
C ALA A 38 9.09 -9.51 -5.87
N ALA A 39 8.00 -9.33 -5.13
CA ALA A 39 7.83 -8.20 -4.22
C ALA A 39 8.87 -8.20 -3.09
N LYS A 40 9.11 -9.37 -2.48
CA LYS A 40 10.13 -9.52 -1.41
C LYS A 40 11.55 -9.27 -1.90
N ALA A 41 11.81 -9.47 -3.19
CA ALA A 41 13.11 -9.24 -3.81
C ALA A 41 13.35 -7.78 -4.25
N LEU A 42 12.37 -6.89 -4.07
CA LEU A 42 12.53 -5.49 -4.43
C LEU A 42 13.62 -4.82 -3.57
N PRO A 43 14.40 -3.90 -4.18
CA PRO A 43 15.43 -3.19 -3.43
C PRO A 43 14.80 -2.28 -2.37
N LYS A 44 15.50 -2.16 -1.24
CA LYS A 44 15.14 -1.19 -0.21
C LYS A 44 15.14 0.22 -0.79
N SER A 45 14.25 1.07 -0.31
CA SER A 45 14.24 2.48 -0.66
C SER A 45 15.52 3.15 -0.14
N GLU A 46 16.17 3.91 -0.99
CA GLU A 46 17.39 4.65 -0.61
C GLU A 46 17.09 5.83 0.32
N ASN A 47 15.88 6.37 0.25
CA ASN A 47 15.49 7.58 0.95
C ASN A 47 14.69 7.34 2.22
N LEU A 48 13.99 6.21 2.30
CA LEU A 48 13.09 5.90 3.41
C LEU A 48 13.03 4.40 3.66
N TYR A 49 13.76 3.94 4.67
CA TYR A 49 13.71 2.55 5.11
C TYR A 49 13.72 2.47 6.63
N PHE A 50 12.81 1.73 7.20
CA PHE A 50 12.63 1.55 8.65
C PHE A 50 13.20 0.20 9.08
N ASP A 51 14.43 0.17 9.52
CA ASP A 51 15.12 -1.08 9.93
C ASP A 51 14.44 -1.75 11.12
N ASP A 52 13.82 -0.98 12.01
CA ASP A 52 13.14 -1.46 13.22
C ASP A 52 11.71 -1.98 12.94
N GLY A 53 11.27 -1.93 11.68
CA GLY A 53 9.96 -2.41 11.27
C GLY A 53 8.82 -1.55 11.81
N LEU A 54 8.76 -0.28 11.39
CA LEU A 54 7.66 0.63 11.73
C LEU A 54 6.31 -0.02 11.40
N GLU A 55 5.42 -0.08 12.38
CA GLU A 55 4.03 -0.49 12.17
C GLU A 55 3.16 0.75 11.95
N ILE A 56 2.46 0.78 10.82
CA ILE A 56 1.52 1.84 10.45
C ILE A 56 0.12 1.28 10.56
N THR A 57 -0.66 1.84 11.46
CA THR A 57 -2.08 1.49 11.61
C THR A 57 -2.94 2.33 10.68
N GLY A 58 -3.96 1.70 10.11
CA GLY A 58 -4.84 2.39 9.18
C GLY A 58 -6.29 1.96 9.26
N MET A 59 -7.17 2.78 8.70
CA MET A 59 -8.57 2.43 8.50
C MET A 59 -9.03 2.84 7.10
N GLY A 60 -9.59 1.90 6.37
CA GLY A 60 -10.07 2.10 5.01
C GLY A 60 -11.44 1.52 4.76
N VAL A 61 -12.07 1.97 3.66
CA VAL A 61 -13.33 1.41 3.16
C VAL A 61 -13.04 0.31 2.17
N HIS A 62 -13.71 -0.83 2.29
CA HIS A 62 -13.73 -1.84 1.25
C HIS A 62 -15.12 -1.94 0.60
N TYR A 63 -15.11 -2.08 -0.70
CA TYR A 63 -16.30 -2.29 -1.53
C TYR A 63 -16.34 -3.76 -1.95
N ASN A 64 -17.18 -4.57 -1.35
CA ASN A 64 -17.48 -5.98 -1.71
C ASN A 64 -16.33 -6.86 -2.22
N ASN A 65 -16.02 -7.92 -1.51
CA ASN A 65 -15.12 -9.02 -1.93
C ASN A 65 -13.64 -8.66 -2.16
N TYR A 66 -13.13 -7.56 -1.65
CA TYR A 66 -11.69 -7.34 -1.60
C TYR A 66 -11.07 -8.22 -0.51
N PRO A 67 -9.91 -8.82 -0.77
CA PRO A 67 -9.17 -9.48 0.29
C PRO A 67 -8.81 -8.44 1.35
N THR A 68 -9.24 -8.69 2.59
CA THR A 68 -8.97 -7.84 3.75
C THR A 68 -7.61 -8.17 4.38
N GLU A 69 -6.94 -9.20 3.86
CA GLU A 69 -5.66 -9.67 4.35
C GLU A 69 -4.53 -9.08 3.52
N PHE A 70 -3.62 -8.38 4.18
CA PHE A 70 -2.42 -7.81 3.56
C PHE A 70 -1.39 -8.87 3.18
N ASP A 71 -1.37 -9.99 3.87
CA ASP A 71 -0.39 -11.05 3.73
C ASP A 71 -0.51 -11.88 2.43
N GLY A 72 -1.11 -11.36 1.42
CA GLY A 72 -1.21 -11.97 0.10
C GLY A 72 -1.33 -10.95 -1.02
N CYS A 73 -1.30 -9.66 -0.68
CA CYS A 73 -1.39 -8.61 -1.68
C CYS A 73 0.01 -8.15 -2.11
N TYR A 74 0.36 -8.39 -3.38
CA TYR A 74 1.64 -7.98 -3.96
C TYR A 74 2.00 -6.53 -3.67
N TYR A 75 1.04 -5.61 -3.79
CA TYR A 75 1.28 -4.18 -3.58
C TYR A 75 1.79 -3.86 -2.17
N PHE A 76 1.13 -4.39 -1.15
CA PHE A 76 1.54 -4.13 0.24
C PHE A 76 2.84 -4.83 0.59
N MET A 77 3.05 -6.04 0.08
CA MET A 77 4.31 -6.76 0.27
C MET A 77 5.47 -6.03 -0.41
N ALA A 78 5.25 -5.44 -1.59
CA ALA A 78 6.25 -4.61 -2.26
C ALA A 78 6.60 -3.37 -1.44
N ILE A 79 5.59 -2.65 -0.92
CA ILE A 79 5.83 -1.49 -0.06
C ILE A 79 6.60 -1.91 1.20
N GLN A 80 6.20 -2.98 1.88
CA GLN A 80 6.90 -3.48 3.06
C GLN A 80 8.36 -3.85 2.75
N ALA A 81 8.60 -4.54 1.64
CA ALA A 81 9.97 -4.91 1.23
C ALA A 81 10.83 -3.67 0.96
N MET A 82 10.27 -2.66 0.32
CA MET A 82 10.98 -1.43 -0.05
C MET A 82 11.21 -0.47 1.13
N THR A 83 10.26 -0.41 2.07
CA THR A 83 10.28 0.59 3.15
C THR A 83 10.58 0.01 4.53
N GLY A 84 10.47 -1.30 4.71
CA GLY A 84 10.54 -1.97 6.02
C GLY A 84 9.29 -1.72 6.90
N ALA A 85 8.36 -0.87 6.48
CA ALA A 85 7.14 -0.59 7.24
C ALA A 85 6.12 -1.72 7.12
N LYS A 86 5.46 -2.06 8.22
CA LYS A 86 4.34 -2.98 8.28
C LYS A 86 3.04 -2.20 8.31
N PHE A 87 2.06 -2.65 7.52
CA PHE A 87 0.75 -2.01 7.47
C PHE A 87 -0.30 -2.88 8.15
N ASN A 88 -0.99 -2.31 9.13
CA ASN A 88 -2.11 -2.93 9.82
C ASN A 88 -3.36 -2.11 9.53
N ILE A 89 -4.07 -2.45 8.46
CA ILE A 89 -5.23 -1.69 7.99
C ILE A 89 -6.52 -2.41 8.35
N ASP A 90 -7.36 -1.73 9.12
CA ASP A 90 -8.71 -2.18 9.44
C ASP A 90 -9.66 -1.79 8.31
N TRP A 91 -10.05 -2.78 7.51
CA TRP A 91 -10.96 -2.58 6.39
C TRP A 91 -12.40 -2.66 6.86
N ARG A 92 -13.18 -1.63 6.56
CA ARG A 92 -14.57 -1.49 6.98
C ARG A 92 -15.52 -1.42 5.80
N VAL A 93 -16.73 -1.93 5.99
CA VAL A 93 -17.80 -1.83 4.99
C VAL A 93 -18.31 -0.39 4.90
N GLU A 94 -18.55 0.09 3.68
CA GLU A 94 -18.94 1.48 3.40
C GLU A 94 -20.17 1.93 4.19
N ASP A 95 -21.21 1.10 4.26
CA ASP A 95 -22.52 1.47 4.85
C ASP A 95 -22.43 2.01 6.29
N ASN A 96 -21.42 1.58 7.04
CA ASN A 96 -21.25 1.96 8.45
C ASN A 96 -20.01 2.81 8.71
N TYR A 97 -19.26 3.14 7.68
CA TYR A 97 -17.94 3.76 7.83
C TYR A 97 -18.01 5.09 8.58
N ALA A 98 -18.91 5.99 8.22
CA ALA A 98 -19.05 7.29 8.88
C ALA A 98 -19.37 7.17 10.39
N THR A 99 -20.21 6.20 10.76
CA THR A 99 -20.52 5.92 12.17
C THR A 99 -19.31 5.39 12.93
N GLN A 100 -18.52 4.54 12.29
CA GLN A 100 -17.30 3.98 12.85
C GLN A 100 -16.23 5.06 13.02
N VAL A 101 -16.05 5.96 12.05
CA VAL A 101 -15.17 7.13 12.17
C VAL A 101 -15.57 7.98 13.37
N SER A 102 -16.86 8.29 13.52
CA SER A 102 -17.37 9.04 14.66
C SER A 102 -17.05 8.37 16.01
N THR A 103 -17.15 7.04 16.06
CA THR A 103 -16.84 6.26 17.27
C THR A 103 -15.34 6.33 17.61
N ILE A 104 -14.48 6.21 16.60
CA ILE A 104 -13.02 6.29 16.74
C ILE A 104 -12.61 7.69 17.21
N LEU A 105 -13.18 8.74 16.63
CA LEU A 105 -12.96 10.11 17.03
C LEU A 105 -13.35 10.34 18.50
N ALA A 106 -14.54 9.86 18.91
CA ALA A 106 -15.00 9.97 20.29
C ALA A 106 -14.08 9.22 21.27
N SER A 107 -13.50 8.10 20.86
CA SER A 107 -12.58 7.32 21.70
C SER A 107 -11.15 7.88 21.74
N ARG A 108 -10.81 8.82 20.87
CA ARG A 108 -9.45 9.37 20.67
C ARG A 108 -8.39 8.31 20.32
N LYS A 109 -8.79 7.15 19.82
CA LYS A 109 -7.90 6.08 19.34
C LYS A 109 -7.81 6.11 17.82
N LEU A 110 -7.21 7.17 17.32
CA LEU A 110 -7.05 7.38 15.88
C LEU A 110 -5.94 6.45 15.33
N PRO A 111 -6.15 5.86 14.14
CA PRO A 111 -5.06 5.21 13.41
C PRO A 111 -4.11 6.27 12.82
N ASP A 112 -2.92 5.84 12.39
CA ASP A 112 -1.93 6.72 11.77
C ASP A 112 -2.41 7.26 10.42
N ILE A 113 -3.12 6.44 9.65
CA ILE A 113 -3.72 6.83 8.37
C ILE A 113 -5.20 6.43 8.32
N MET A 114 -6.02 7.27 7.69
CA MET A 114 -7.44 7.00 7.59
C MET A 114 -8.03 7.56 6.29
N GLN A 115 -8.88 6.77 5.66
CA GLN A 115 -9.68 7.27 4.54
C GLN A 115 -10.83 8.14 5.10
N ALA A 116 -10.96 9.37 4.63
CA ALA A 116 -12.03 10.26 5.10
C ALA A 116 -13.43 9.77 4.75
N GLY A 117 -13.59 9.13 3.58
CA GLY A 117 -14.85 8.53 3.12
C GLY A 117 -16.01 9.52 3.15
N ALA A 118 -17.20 9.03 3.49
CA ALA A 118 -18.41 9.83 3.60
C ALA A 118 -18.41 10.79 4.83
N TYR A 119 -17.50 10.59 5.79
CA TYR A 119 -17.39 11.51 6.93
C TYR A 119 -16.86 12.88 6.51
N GLY A 120 -15.98 12.90 5.52
CA GLY A 120 -15.42 14.11 4.94
C GLY A 120 -14.21 14.69 5.68
N VAL A 121 -13.23 15.16 4.91
CA VAL A 121 -11.97 15.72 5.44
C VAL A 121 -12.21 16.91 6.35
N MET A 122 -13.14 17.80 6.00
CA MET A 122 -13.42 19.01 6.78
C MET A 122 -13.92 18.71 8.19
N ASN A 123 -14.66 17.61 8.37
CA ASN A 123 -15.09 17.19 9.70
C ASN A 123 -13.89 16.69 10.51
N LEU A 124 -12.97 15.94 9.91
CA LEU A 124 -11.75 15.48 10.57
C LEU A 124 -10.85 16.65 10.97
N VAL A 125 -10.75 17.68 10.13
CA VAL A 125 -10.02 18.92 10.43
C VAL A 125 -10.65 19.64 11.63
N SER A 126 -11.98 19.81 11.64
CA SER A 126 -12.69 20.50 12.74
C SER A 126 -12.56 19.78 14.09
N GLU A 127 -12.43 18.45 14.06
CA GLU A 127 -12.20 17.62 15.26
C GLU A 127 -10.73 17.56 15.70
N GLY A 128 -9.82 18.20 14.93
CA GLY A 128 -8.38 18.14 15.19
C GLY A 128 -7.80 16.73 15.06
N ALA A 129 -8.37 15.92 14.17
CA ALA A 129 -8.02 14.52 13.98
C ALA A 129 -6.99 14.29 12.85
N VAL A 130 -6.55 15.35 12.21
CA VAL A 130 -5.59 15.29 11.09
C VAL A 130 -4.43 16.23 11.32
N VAL A 131 -3.30 15.89 10.72
CA VAL A 131 -2.09 16.71 10.71
C VAL A 131 -2.01 17.44 9.38
N ALA A 132 -1.70 18.74 9.40
CA ALA A 132 -1.36 19.48 8.20
C ALA A 132 0.00 19.01 7.68
N LEU A 133 0.09 18.71 6.39
CA LEU A 133 1.34 18.24 5.78
C LEU A 133 2.23 19.37 5.26
N ASP A 134 1.78 20.61 5.33
CA ASP A 134 2.49 21.79 4.83
C ASP A 134 3.91 21.91 5.40
N ASP A 135 4.07 21.63 6.68
CA ASP A 135 5.37 21.70 7.36
C ASP A 135 6.30 20.51 7.02
N TYR A 136 5.81 19.53 6.26
CA TYR A 136 6.51 18.29 5.92
C TYR A 136 6.73 18.11 4.41
N LEU A 137 6.38 19.10 3.59
CA LEU A 137 6.48 18.99 2.12
C LEU A 137 7.92 18.73 1.66
N ASP A 138 8.89 19.26 2.36
CA ASP A 138 10.32 19.02 2.06
C ASP A 138 10.73 17.55 2.20
N LEU A 139 9.97 16.76 2.98
CA LEU A 139 10.22 15.33 3.17
C LEU A 139 9.57 14.47 2.09
N ILE A 140 8.69 15.05 1.27
CA ILE A 140 7.91 14.33 0.25
C ILE A 140 8.04 14.97 -1.15
N PRO A 141 9.27 15.26 -1.63
CA PRO A 141 9.49 16.01 -2.87
C PRO A 141 8.87 15.34 -4.09
N ASP A 142 8.81 14.02 -4.13
CA ASP A 142 8.21 13.27 -5.25
C ASP A 142 6.69 13.49 -5.33
N ILE A 143 6.02 13.62 -4.19
CA ILE A 143 4.58 13.92 -4.14
C ILE A 143 4.34 15.36 -4.60
N VAL A 144 5.13 16.31 -4.09
CA VAL A 144 5.05 17.72 -4.49
C VAL A 144 5.27 17.87 -6.00
N ALA A 145 6.27 17.18 -6.55
CA ALA A 145 6.55 17.20 -8.00
C ALA A 145 5.41 16.60 -8.83
N ALA A 146 4.72 15.57 -8.32
CA ALA A 146 3.63 14.89 -9.02
C ALA A 146 2.31 15.67 -8.97
N VAL A 147 2.03 16.37 -7.87
CA VAL A 147 0.75 17.05 -7.63
C VAL A 147 0.82 18.52 -8.01
N GLY A 148 2.00 19.16 -7.92
CA GLY A 148 2.22 20.59 -8.08
C GLY A 148 2.06 21.36 -6.78
N GLU A 149 2.78 22.48 -6.66
CA GLU A 149 2.78 23.31 -5.44
C GLU A 149 1.46 24.06 -5.19
N ASP A 150 0.62 24.22 -6.22
CA ASP A 150 -0.59 25.06 -6.20
C ASP A 150 -1.90 24.28 -6.08
N ARG A 151 -1.90 23.05 -5.52
CA ARG A 151 -3.13 22.23 -5.43
C ARG A 151 -3.50 21.84 -4.02
#